data_51b3d22d28c2338d0162ea4c4d21b351
#
_entry.id   51b3d22d28c2338d0162ea4c4d21b351
#
_cell.length_a   1.000
_cell.length_b   1.000
_cell.length_c   1.000
_cell.angle_alpha   90.00
_cell.angle_beta   90.00
_cell.angle_gamma   90.00
#
_symmetry.space_group_name_H-M   'P 1'
#
loop_
_entity.id
_entity.type
_entity.pdbx_description
1 polymer ?
#
loop_
_entity_poly.entity_id
_entity_poly.type
_entity_poly.pdbx_seq_one_letter_code
_entity_poly.pdbx_strand_id
1 'polypeptide(L)'
;MNENINKEIIEKYMLIAIEEANKSKEKGENPFGAVLLDPEYNFCHKSQTRCIELSDPTAHAETLVIREYCKKINSVYLKDYILICSGEPCILCCGAIRWAKIGKIYYSVPQEVINKTSGGKLKPSCNSLINCGSTKKEIYGGILLEEGLKVFDNYNFTPQDERKVGEKYE
;
A
#
# COMPACT_ATOMS: atom_id res chain seq x y z
N MET A 1 15.00 20.08 -6.69
CA MET A 1 15.65 18.79 -6.34
C MET A 1 15.84 18.00 -7.62
N ASN A 2 16.98 17.32 -7.78
CA ASN A 2 17.33 16.65 -9.04
C ASN A 2 16.43 15.40 -9.21
N GLU A 3 15.81 15.20 -10.39
CA GLU A 3 14.88 14.07 -10.64
C GLU A 3 15.52 12.70 -10.34
N ASN A 4 16.81 12.55 -10.57
CA ASN A 4 17.55 11.33 -10.26
C ASN A 4 17.63 11.04 -8.74
N ILE A 5 17.81 12.06 -7.90
CA ILE A 5 17.86 11.90 -6.44
C ILE A 5 16.50 11.42 -5.91
N ASN A 6 15.41 11.98 -6.43
CA ASN A 6 14.06 11.56 -6.06
C ASN A 6 13.78 10.11 -6.45
N LYS A 7 14.27 9.67 -7.61
CA LYS A 7 14.11 8.28 -8.07
C LYS A 7 14.81 7.30 -7.12
N GLU A 8 16.07 7.53 -6.78
CA GLU A 8 16.82 6.67 -5.86
C GLU A 8 16.15 6.58 -4.47
N ILE A 9 15.62 7.69 -3.96
CA ILE A 9 14.89 7.72 -2.69
C ILE A 9 13.61 6.88 -2.78
N ILE A 10 12.83 7.03 -3.85
CA ILE A 10 11.60 6.26 -4.06
C ILE A 10 11.88 4.77 -4.18
N GLU A 11 12.90 4.37 -4.95
CA GLU A 11 13.30 2.97 -5.09
C GLU A 11 13.75 2.37 -3.75
N LYS A 12 14.55 3.10 -2.97
CA LYS A 12 14.95 2.69 -1.62
C LYS A 12 13.74 2.40 -0.72
N TYR A 13 12.76 3.30 -0.68
CA TYR A 13 11.59 3.10 0.17
C TYR A 13 10.58 2.12 -0.41
N MET A 14 10.59 1.92 -1.73
CA MET A 14 9.83 0.83 -2.35
C MET A 14 10.34 -0.54 -1.91
N LEU A 15 11.65 -0.74 -1.83
CA LEU A 15 12.23 -1.97 -1.28
C LEU A 15 11.78 -2.21 0.17
N ILE A 16 11.67 -1.15 0.98
CA ILE A 16 11.14 -1.26 2.35
C ILE A 16 9.65 -1.64 2.34
N ALA A 17 8.84 -1.08 1.44
CA ALA A 17 7.43 -1.46 1.31
C ALA A 17 7.27 -2.93 0.88
N ILE A 18 8.13 -3.40 -0.04
CA ILE A 18 8.20 -4.80 -0.48
C ILE A 18 8.64 -5.72 0.67
N GLU A 19 9.61 -5.31 1.49
CA GLU A 19 10.01 -6.03 2.70
C GLU A 19 8.85 -6.16 3.70
N GLU A 20 8.09 -5.09 3.94
CA GLU A 20 6.89 -5.15 4.79
C GLU A 20 5.81 -6.08 4.21
N ALA A 21 5.67 -6.14 2.89
CA ALA A 21 4.78 -7.11 2.24
C ALA A 21 5.22 -8.56 2.47
N ASN A 22 6.51 -8.87 2.41
CA ASN A 22 7.04 -10.19 2.73
C ASN A 22 6.81 -10.55 4.20
N LYS A 23 7.03 -9.63 5.14
CA LYS A 23 6.72 -9.83 6.56
C LYS A 23 5.24 -10.09 6.81
N SER A 24 4.36 -9.43 6.05
CA SER A 24 2.92 -9.69 6.08
C SER A 24 2.61 -11.12 5.65
N LYS A 25 3.19 -11.56 4.52
CA LYS A 25 3.08 -12.93 4.00
C LYS A 25 3.53 -13.97 5.01
N GLU A 26 4.69 -13.78 5.66
CA GLU A 26 5.24 -14.68 6.68
C GLU A 26 4.32 -14.85 7.89
N LYS A 27 3.46 -13.87 8.16
CA LYS A 27 2.45 -13.88 9.23
C LYS A 27 1.10 -14.47 8.80
N GLY A 28 0.97 -14.94 7.56
CA GLY A 28 -0.28 -15.46 7.01
C GLY A 28 -1.28 -14.38 6.58
N GLU A 29 -0.85 -13.11 6.53
CA GLU A 29 -1.65 -12.00 6.05
C GLU A 29 -1.53 -11.83 4.53
N ASN A 30 -2.36 -10.98 3.92
CA ASN A 30 -2.16 -10.58 2.53
C ASN A 30 -0.83 -9.85 2.37
N PRO A 31 -0.06 -10.16 1.29
CA PRO A 31 1.31 -9.72 1.12
C PRO A 31 1.39 -8.26 0.60
N PHE A 32 1.01 -7.31 1.44
CA PHE A 32 1.10 -5.89 1.11
C PHE A 32 1.77 -5.10 2.22
N GLY A 33 2.57 -4.11 1.81
CA GLY A 33 3.29 -3.20 2.67
C GLY A 33 3.23 -1.77 2.15
N ALA A 34 3.36 -0.80 3.06
CA ALA A 34 3.35 0.60 2.75
C ALA A 34 4.34 1.41 3.58
N VAL A 35 4.88 2.47 2.99
CA VAL A 35 5.77 3.45 3.61
C VAL A 35 5.22 4.84 3.40
N LEU A 36 5.27 5.67 4.43
CA LEU A 36 4.89 7.08 4.39
C LEU A 36 6.14 7.94 4.53
N LEU A 37 6.28 8.92 3.63
CA LEU A 37 7.31 9.96 3.69
C LEU A 37 6.66 11.32 3.86
N ASP A 38 7.39 12.28 4.46
CA ASP A 38 6.99 13.67 4.46
C ASP A 38 7.20 14.35 3.08
N PRO A 39 6.78 15.60 2.88
CA PRO A 39 6.99 16.31 1.62
C PRO A 39 8.46 16.49 1.21
N GLU A 40 9.39 16.42 2.16
CA GLU A 40 10.83 16.51 1.97
C GLU A 40 11.48 15.14 1.72
N TYR A 41 10.68 14.08 1.54
CA TYR A 41 11.10 12.68 1.33
C TYR A 41 11.77 12.03 2.54
N ASN A 42 11.57 12.55 3.77
CA ASN A 42 12.04 11.88 4.98
C ASN A 42 11.08 10.77 5.40
N PHE A 43 11.63 9.69 5.95
CA PHE A 43 10.85 8.57 6.49
C PHE A 43 10.00 9.00 7.68
N CYS A 44 8.71 8.69 7.63
CA CYS A 44 7.75 8.95 8.69
C CYS A 44 7.28 7.69 9.41
N HIS A 45 6.78 6.73 8.62
CA HIS A 45 6.20 5.49 9.14
C HIS A 45 6.15 4.41 8.07
N LYS A 46 6.00 3.14 8.50
CA LYS A 46 5.74 2.00 7.62
C LYS A 46 4.77 1.04 8.30
N SER A 47 4.01 0.30 7.50
CA SER A 47 3.09 -0.72 7.99
C SER A 47 2.92 -1.84 6.97
N GLN A 48 2.40 -2.96 7.43
CA GLN A 48 2.02 -4.13 6.63
C GLN A 48 0.54 -4.44 6.83
N THR A 49 -0.05 -5.28 5.97
CA THR A 49 -1.42 -5.78 6.19
C THR A 49 -1.50 -6.58 7.48
N ARG A 50 -2.56 -6.35 8.27
CA ARG A 50 -2.80 -6.98 9.57
C ARG A 50 -4.28 -7.27 9.80
N CYS A 51 -4.99 -7.68 8.74
CA CYS A 51 -6.45 -7.89 8.80
C CYS A 51 -6.82 -9.04 9.73
N ILE A 52 -6.09 -10.14 9.68
CA ILE A 52 -6.32 -11.33 10.52
C ILE A 52 -5.88 -11.04 11.95
N GLU A 53 -4.68 -10.50 12.14
CA GLU A 53 -4.13 -10.16 13.45
C GLU A 53 -5.06 -9.23 14.25
N LEU A 54 -5.64 -8.22 13.58
CA LEU A 54 -6.47 -7.21 14.22
C LEU A 54 -7.97 -7.52 14.16
N SER A 55 -8.38 -8.61 13.49
CA SER A 55 -9.80 -8.89 13.19
C SER A 55 -10.50 -7.69 12.55
N ASP A 56 -9.79 -6.97 11.66
CA ASP A 56 -10.24 -5.74 11.02
C ASP A 56 -10.05 -5.83 9.49
N PRO A 57 -11.14 -5.96 8.70
CA PRO A 57 -11.03 -6.06 7.24
C PRO A 57 -10.50 -4.78 6.59
N THR A 58 -10.38 -3.69 7.34
CA THR A 58 -9.84 -2.42 6.85
C THR A 58 -8.36 -2.23 7.18
N ALA A 59 -7.74 -3.19 7.89
CA ALA A 59 -6.34 -3.12 8.31
C ALA A 59 -5.36 -3.44 7.18
N HIS A 60 -5.55 -2.83 6.01
CA HIS A 60 -4.62 -2.84 4.90
C HIS A 60 -3.38 -1.99 5.22
N ALA A 61 -2.25 -2.31 4.63
CA ALA A 61 -0.98 -1.62 4.89
C ALA A 61 -1.09 -0.09 4.73
N GLU A 62 -1.74 0.37 3.67
CA GLU A 62 -1.93 1.79 3.37
C GLU A 62 -2.85 2.48 4.39
N THR A 63 -3.94 1.81 4.79
CA THR A 63 -4.85 2.37 5.81
C THR A 63 -4.20 2.40 7.17
N LEU A 64 -3.43 1.37 7.52
CA LEU A 64 -2.71 1.32 8.79
C LEU A 64 -1.63 2.39 8.88
N VAL A 65 -0.78 2.55 7.85
CA VAL A 65 0.28 3.56 7.88
C VAL A 65 -0.30 4.97 8.03
N ILE A 66 -1.43 5.27 7.39
CA ILE A 66 -2.16 6.53 7.54
C ILE A 66 -2.70 6.68 8.97
N ARG A 67 -3.44 5.68 9.46
CA ARG A 67 -4.09 5.68 10.78
C ARG A 67 -3.07 5.84 11.90
N GLU A 68 -2.02 5.03 11.89
CA GLU A 68 -1.00 5.00 12.93
C GLU A 68 -0.21 6.30 12.96
N TYR A 69 0.17 6.83 11.79
CA TYR A 69 0.92 8.08 11.73
C TYR A 69 0.06 9.30 12.06
N CYS A 70 -1.17 9.38 11.58
CA CYS A 70 -2.12 10.43 11.96
C CYS A 70 -2.33 10.48 13.48
N LYS A 71 -2.47 9.31 14.12
CA LYS A 71 -2.56 9.21 15.58
C LYS A 71 -1.28 9.72 16.26
N LYS A 72 -0.10 9.34 15.75
CA LYS A 72 1.21 9.75 16.29
C LYS A 72 1.39 11.27 16.29
N ILE A 73 0.98 11.95 15.21
CA ILE A 73 1.15 13.41 15.07
C ILE A 73 -0.08 14.22 15.50
N ASN A 74 -1.13 13.55 15.99
CA ASN A 74 -2.40 14.15 16.36
C ASN A 74 -3.03 15.00 15.23
N SER A 75 -3.02 14.48 14.00
CA SER A 75 -3.59 15.14 12.82
C SER A 75 -4.42 14.15 12.00
N VAL A 76 -5.47 14.63 11.35
CA VAL A 76 -6.25 13.85 10.37
C VAL A 76 -5.82 14.10 8.94
N TYR A 77 -4.84 14.99 8.73
CA TYR A 77 -4.38 15.37 7.41
C TYR A 77 -2.88 15.12 7.24
N LEU A 78 -2.54 14.52 6.11
CA LEU A 78 -1.18 14.26 5.63
C LEU A 78 -0.98 14.97 4.28
N LYS A 79 -1.32 16.27 4.28
CA LYS A 79 -1.26 17.08 3.06
C LYS A 79 0.16 17.06 2.48
N ASP A 80 0.25 16.78 1.18
CA ASP A 80 1.49 16.74 0.41
C ASP A 80 2.49 15.61 0.81
N TYR A 81 2.11 14.75 1.76
CA TYR A 81 2.86 13.54 2.08
C TYR A 81 2.90 12.58 0.88
N ILE A 82 3.87 11.67 0.91
CA ILE A 82 4.15 10.71 -0.14
C ILE A 82 3.89 9.31 0.41
N LEU A 83 3.03 8.55 -0.27
CA LEU A 83 2.74 7.17 0.08
C LEU A 83 3.38 6.23 -0.95
N ILE A 84 4.14 5.25 -0.46
CA ILE A 84 4.80 4.22 -1.27
C ILE A 84 4.18 2.88 -0.89
N CYS A 85 3.67 2.14 -1.88
CA CYS A 85 2.92 0.90 -1.70
C CYS A 85 3.53 -0.25 -2.51
N SER A 86 3.64 -1.43 -1.93
CA SER A 86 4.11 -2.62 -2.66
C SER A 86 3.15 -3.06 -3.77
N GLY A 87 1.86 -2.75 -3.64
CA GLY A 87 0.82 -2.94 -4.65
C GLY A 87 0.00 -1.69 -4.88
N GLU A 88 -0.68 -1.61 -6.05
CA GLU A 88 -1.60 -0.50 -6.33
C GLU A 88 -2.71 -0.45 -5.28
N PRO A 89 -2.96 0.72 -4.63
CA PRO A 89 -3.98 0.86 -3.61
C PRO A 89 -5.38 0.46 -4.11
N CYS A 90 -6.06 -0.39 -3.35
CA CYS A 90 -7.42 -0.82 -3.65
C CYS A 90 -8.44 0.30 -3.37
N ILE A 91 -9.72 0.05 -3.69
CA ILE A 91 -10.81 1.03 -3.53
C ILE A 91 -10.92 1.58 -2.09
N LEU A 92 -10.74 0.74 -1.06
CA LEU A 92 -10.73 1.14 0.35
C LEU A 92 -9.59 2.12 0.64
N CYS A 93 -8.37 1.73 0.23
CA CYS A 93 -7.16 2.51 0.46
C CYS A 93 -7.19 3.84 -0.29
N CYS A 94 -7.71 3.87 -1.51
CA CYS A 94 -7.92 5.10 -2.27
C CYS A 94 -8.83 6.09 -1.53
N GLY A 95 -9.87 5.61 -0.86
CA GLY A 95 -10.72 6.42 0.01
C GLY A 95 -9.93 7.04 1.17
N ALA A 96 -9.17 6.23 1.91
CA ALA A 96 -8.34 6.69 3.03
C ALA A 96 -7.28 7.73 2.58
N ILE A 97 -6.59 7.48 1.46
CA ILE A 97 -5.61 8.37 0.86
C ILE A 97 -6.23 9.75 0.52
N ARG A 98 -7.44 9.75 -0.05
CA ARG A 98 -8.16 11.00 -0.37
C ARG A 98 -8.50 11.80 0.89
N TRP A 99 -9.07 11.15 1.89
CA TRP A 99 -9.46 11.79 3.14
C TRP A 99 -8.26 12.33 3.92
N ALA A 100 -7.15 11.59 3.94
CA ALA A 100 -5.88 12.04 4.53
C ALA A 100 -5.21 13.17 3.74
N LYS A 101 -5.65 13.48 2.50
CA LYS A 101 -5.09 14.50 1.61
C LYS A 101 -3.65 14.23 1.16
N ILE A 102 -3.22 12.97 1.11
CA ILE A 102 -1.90 12.59 0.59
C ILE A 102 -1.71 13.15 -0.82
N GLY A 103 -0.53 13.67 -1.10
CA GLY A 103 -0.19 14.38 -2.35
C GLY A 103 0.25 13.47 -3.48
N LYS A 104 1.17 12.53 -3.18
CA LYS A 104 1.81 11.66 -4.17
C LYS A 104 1.69 10.20 -3.76
N ILE A 105 1.49 9.33 -4.73
CA ILE A 105 1.41 7.89 -4.55
C ILE A 105 2.37 7.20 -5.53
N TYR A 106 3.20 6.31 -5.00
CA TYR A 106 4.03 5.41 -5.79
C TYR A 106 3.65 3.97 -5.45
N TYR A 107 3.54 3.11 -6.46
CA TYR A 107 3.30 1.68 -6.22
C TYR A 107 4.16 0.80 -7.14
N SER A 108 4.43 -0.42 -6.66
CA SER A 108 5.19 -1.42 -7.43
C SER A 108 4.27 -2.18 -8.37
N VAL A 109 3.43 -3.06 -7.87
CA VAL A 109 2.63 -4.00 -8.68
C VAL A 109 1.25 -3.41 -9.01
N PRO A 110 0.91 -3.24 -10.30
CA PRO A 110 -0.40 -2.76 -10.72
C PRO A 110 -1.55 -3.69 -10.31
N GLN A 111 -2.73 -3.13 -10.03
CA GLN A 111 -3.93 -3.90 -9.63
C GLN A 111 -4.34 -4.93 -10.69
N GLU A 112 -4.15 -4.66 -11.97
CA GLU A 112 -4.44 -5.61 -13.03
C GLU A 112 -3.58 -6.88 -12.92
N VAL A 113 -2.31 -6.74 -12.53
CA VAL A 113 -1.41 -7.86 -12.31
C VAL A 113 -1.79 -8.61 -11.05
N ILE A 114 -2.09 -7.89 -9.95
CA ILE A 114 -2.59 -8.48 -8.70
C ILE A 114 -3.88 -9.28 -8.97
N ASN A 115 -4.82 -8.75 -9.75
CA ASN A 115 -6.05 -9.45 -10.12
C ASN A 115 -5.78 -10.77 -10.86
N LYS A 116 -4.80 -10.80 -11.77
CA LYS A 116 -4.44 -12.02 -12.49
C LYS A 116 -3.88 -13.09 -11.56
N THR A 117 -3.09 -12.69 -10.58
CA THR A 117 -2.46 -13.61 -9.60
C THR A 117 -3.46 -14.08 -8.54
N SER A 118 -4.34 -13.19 -8.06
CA SER A 118 -5.28 -13.47 -6.97
C SER A 118 -6.64 -14.02 -7.44
N GLY A 119 -6.91 -14.05 -8.76
CA GLY A 119 -8.25 -14.31 -9.28
C GLY A 119 -9.24 -13.16 -9.03
N GLY A 120 -8.78 -12.04 -8.48
CA GLY A 120 -9.58 -10.86 -8.19
C GLY A 120 -10.07 -10.13 -9.44
N LYS A 121 -11.05 -9.25 -9.25
CA LYS A 121 -11.67 -8.46 -10.34
C LYS A 121 -11.85 -7.00 -9.92
N LEU A 122 -10.98 -6.48 -9.05
CA LEU A 122 -11.09 -5.10 -8.58
C LEU A 122 -10.94 -4.11 -9.74
N LYS A 123 -11.93 -3.26 -9.87
CA LYS A 123 -12.00 -2.11 -10.78
C LYS A 123 -12.79 -1.00 -10.09
N PRO A 124 -12.58 0.26 -10.38
CA PRO A 124 -11.60 0.90 -11.28
C PRO A 124 -10.20 1.01 -10.66
N SER A 125 -9.23 1.50 -11.46
CA SER A 125 -7.84 1.73 -11.03
C SER A 125 -7.73 2.80 -9.94
N CYS A 126 -6.64 2.77 -9.17
CA CYS A 126 -6.30 3.78 -8.17
C CYS A 126 -6.36 5.21 -8.76
N ASN A 127 -5.82 5.40 -9.95
CA ASN A 127 -5.85 6.72 -10.62
C ASN A 127 -7.28 7.22 -10.84
N SER A 128 -8.19 6.38 -11.31
CA SER A 128 -9.59 6.75 -11.54
C SER A 128 -10.29 7.11 -10.22
N LEU A 129 -10.05 6.35 -9.16
CA LEU A 129 -10.67 6.55 -7.85
C LEU A 129 -10.14 7.81 -7.14
N ILE A 130 -8.82 7.96 -7.10
CA ILE A 130 -8.18 9.07 -6.40
C ILE A 130 -8.44 10.40 -7.12
N ASN A 131 -8.46 10.39 -8.45
CA ASN A 131 -8.62 11.58 -9.28
C ASN A 131 -10.06 11.85 -9.74
N CYS A 132 -11.07 11.21 -9.14
CA CYS A 132 -12.49 11.45 -9.45
C CYS A 132 -13.02 12.82 -8.95
N GLY A 133 -12.27 13.55 -8.13
CA GLY A 133 -12.65 14.89 -7.63
C GLY A 133 -11.90 16.03 -8.29
N SER A 134 -12.11 17.25 -7.79
CA SER A 134 -11.48 18.48 -8.29
C SER A 134 -9.97 18.55 -8.03
N THR A 135 -9.50 17.98 -6.93
CA THR A 135 -8.06 17.98 -6.60
C THR A 135 -7.40 16.74 -7.20
N LYS A 136 -6.44 16.99 -8.09
CA LYS A 136 -5.65 15.92 -8.70
C LYS A 136 -4.48 15.52 -7.80
N LYS A 137 -4.14 14.22 -7.83
CA LYS A 137 -3.00 13.62 -7.13
C LYS A 137 -2.04 13.03 -8.15
N GLU A 138 -0.75 13.04 -7.81
CA GLU A 138 0.28 12.42 -8.62
C GLU A 138 0.38 10.92 -8.27
N ILE A 139 0.28 10.05 -9.29
CA ILE A 139 0.28 8.60 -9.11
C ILE A 139 1.23 7.99 -10.11
N TYR A 140 2.18 7.21 -9.60
CA TYR A 140 3.24 6.58 -10.37
C TYR A 140 3.30 5.08 -10.05
N GLY A 141 3.15 4.23 -11.06
CA GLY A 141 3.15 2.77 -10.90
C GLY A 141 4.30 2.08 -11.58
N GLY A 142 4.49 0.80 -11.26
CA GLY A 142 5.51 -0.05 -11.86
C GLY A 142 6.92 0.16 -11.28
N ILE A 143 7.05 0.79 -10.13
CA ILE A 143 8.35 1.03 -9.48
C ILE A 143 8.89 -0.30 -8.93
N LEU A 144 10.06 -0.74 -9.40
CA LEU A 144 10.66 -2.03 -9.03
C LEU A 144 9.65 -3.19 -9.21
N LEU A 145 8.98 -3.23 -10.37
CA LEU A 145 7.91 -4.19 -10.64
C LEU A 145 8.37 -5.65 -10.48
N GLU A 146 9.57 -5.99 -10.95
CA GLU A 146 10.11 -7.35 -10.87
C GLU A 146 10.32 -7.80 -9.43
N GLU A 147 10.83 -6.90 -8.57
CA GLU A 147 11.01 -7.13 -7.14
C GLU A 147 9.65 -7.26 -6.43
N GLY A 148 8.70 -6.42 -6.78
CA GLY A 148 7.34 -6.48 -6.22
C GLY A 148 6.61 -7.77 -6.60
N LEU A 149 6.78 -8.27 -7.80
CA LEU A 149 6.17 -9.52 -8.25
C LEU A 149 6.65 -10.74 -7.47
N LYS A 150 7.92 -10.77 -7.05
CA LYS A 150 8.49 -11.88 -6.25
C LYS A 150 7.76 -12.10 -4.91
N VAL A 151 7.10 -11.07 -4.38
CA VAL A 151 6.30 -11.21 -3.15
C VAL A 151 5.16 -12.21 -3.33
N PHE A 152 4.61 -12.33 -4.54
CA PHE A 152 3.50 -13.23 -4.86
C PHE A 152 3.95 -14.66 -5.23
N ASP A 153 5.27 -14.91 -5.32
CA ASP A 153 5.80 -16.24 -5.60
C ASP A 153 5.36 -17.20 -4.49
N ASN A 154 4.75 -18.33 -4.91
CA ASN A 154 4.21 -19.35 -3.97
C ASN A 154 3.19 -18.80 -2.94
N TYR A 155 2.52 -17.69 -3.23
CA TYR A 155 1.45 -17.17 -2.40
C TYR A 155 0.09 -17.50 -3.02
N ASN A 156 -0.75 -18.21 -2.24
CA ASN A 156 -2.13 -18.50 -2.61
C ASN A 156 -3.06 -17.51 -1.91
N PHE A 157 -3.73 -16.66 -2.69
CA PHE A 157 -4.76 -15.79 -2.14
C PHE A 157 -5.96 -16.63 -1.69
N THR A 158 -6.19 -16.71 -0.39
CA THR A 158 -7.42 -17.31 0.15
C THR A 158 -8.58 -16.35 -0.08
N PRO A 159 -9.73 -16.80 -0.66
CA PRO A 159 -10.92 -15.98 -0.77
C PRO A 159 -11.32 -15.38 0.59
N GLN A 160 -11.80 -14.14 0.58
CA GLN A 160 -12.10 -13.42 1.83
C GLN A 160 -13.19 -14.11 2.68
N ASP A 161 -14.14 -14.79 2.04
CA ASP A 161 -15.22 -15.56 2.66
C ASP A 161 -14.74 -16.89 3.29
N GLU A 162 -13.58 -17.37 2.89
CA GLU A 162 -12.97 -18.58 3.44
C GLU A 162 -11.97 -18.29 4.59
N ARG A 163 -11.69 -17.02 4.87
CA ARG A 163 -10.73 -16.63 5.91
C ARG A 163 -11.39 -16.68 7.29
N LYS A 164 -10.93 -17.56 8.13
CA LYS A 164 -11.35 -17.63 9.53
C LYS A 164 -10.34 -16.90 10.42
N VAL A 165 -10.85 -15.97 11.22
CA VAL A 165 -10.06 -15.30 12.25
C VAL A 165 -9.63 -16.31 13.31
N GLY A 166 -8.33 -16.41 13.58
CA GLY A 166 -7.78 -17.28 14.64
C GLY A 166 -7.32 -18.66 14.21
N GLU A 167 -7.49 -19.07 12.95
CA GLU A 167 -6.81 -20.26 12.43
C GLU A 167 -5.37 -19.88 12.06
N LYS A 168 -4.40 -20.40 12.81
CA LYS A 168 -3.01 -20.37 12.38
C LYS A 168 -2.89 -21.34 11.21
N TYR A 169 -2.35 -20.86 10.10
CA TYR A 169 -1.94 -21.75 9.01
C TYR A 169 -0.79 -22.62 9.54
N GLU A 170 -1.06 -23.93 9.72
CA GLU A 170 -0.05 -24.94 9.98
C GLU A 170 0.75 -25.25 8.69
#